data_c81b66ca4873c7c88f5d319a42ec8d84
#
_entry.id   c81b66ca4873c7c88f5d319a42ec8d84
#
_cell.length_a   1.000
_cell.length_b   1.000
_cell.length_c   1.000
_cell.angle_alpha   90.00
_cell.angle_beta   90.00
_cell.angle_gamma   90.00
#
_symmetry.space_group_name_H-M   'P 1'
#
loop_
_entity.id
_entity.type
_entity.pdbx_description
1 polymer ?
#
loop_
_entity_poly.entity_id
_entity_poly.type
_entity_poly.pdbx_seq_one_letter_code
_entity_poly.pdbx_strand_id
1 'polypeptide(L)' 'MTVYVDDAVHPWRGQRWAHLMADTLAELHAMAAQLGIPPRAFQNKASGAHYDVTAELRAQAIAL' A
#
# COMPACT_ATOMS: atom_id res chain seq x y z
N MET A 1 11.36 12.13 1.56
CA MET A 1 10.49 11.02 2.03
C MET A 1 9.32 10.87 1.07
N THR A 2 9.24 9.75 0.37
CA THR A 2 8.20 9.61 -0.64
C THR A 2 7.54 8.24 -0.53
N VAL A 3 6.22 8.26 -0.43
CA VAL A 3 5.37 7.07 -0.46
C VAL A 3 4.53 7.16 -1.73
N TYR A 4 4.37 6.03 -2.40
CA TYR A 4 3.69 5.96 -3.69
C TYR A 4 2.49 5.02 -3.61
N VAL A 5 1.42 5.35 -4.34
CA VAL A 5 0.33 4.42 -4.61
C VAL A 5 0.07 4.43 -6.10
N ASP A 6 -0.17 3.24 -6.67
CA ASP A 6 -0.59 3.17 -8.08
C ASP A 6 -2.13 3.24 -8.18
N ASP A 7 -2.65 3.11 -9.38
CA ASP A 7 -4.10 3.12 -9.59
C ASP A 7 -4.73 1.84 -9.06
N ALA A 8 -5.91 1.96 -8.45
CA ALA A 8 -6.65 0.82 -7.91
C ALA A 8 -7.39 0.09 -9.05
N VAL A 9 -6.63 -0.67 -9.83
CA VAL A 9 -7.14 -1.33 -11.05
C VAL A 9 -7.16 -2.85 -10.96
N HIS A 10 -6.65 -3.45 -9.89
CA HIS A 10 -6.56 -4.90 -9.75
C HIS A 10 -7.80 -5.45 -9.03
N PRO A 11 -8.78 -6.04 -9.74
CA PRO A 11 -9.98 -6.56 -9.09
C PRO A 11 -9.69 -7.87 -8.36
N TRP A 12 -10.15 -7.96 -7.11
CA TRP A 12 -10.03 -9.17 -6.31
C TRP A 12 -11.00 -9.10 -5.13
N ARG A 13 -11.72 -10.19 -4.90
CA ARG A 13 -12.69 -10.31 -3.81
C ARG A 13 -13.71 -9.16 -3.78
N GLY A 14 -14.19 -8.76 -4.96
CA GLY A 14 -15.21 -7.71 -5.05
C GLY A 14 -14.70 -6.29 -4.82
N GLN A 15 -13.39 -6.11 -4.72
CA GLN A 15 -12.78 -4.80 -4.54
C GLN A 15 -11.69 -4.55 -5.56
N ARG A 16 -11.35 -3.29 -5.73
CA ARG A 16 -10.18 -2.89 -6.52
C ARG A 16 -9.01 -2.66 -5.60
N TRP A 17 -7.84 -3.11 -6.01
CA TRP A 17 -6.62 -3.07 -5.22
C TRP A 17 -5.54 -2.27 -5.92
N ALA A 18 -4.75 -1.56 -5.12
CA ALA A 18 -3.58 -0.82 -5.55
C ALA A 18 -2.36 -1.31 -4.78
N HIS A 19 -1.18 -0.88 -5.21
CA HIS A 19 0.07 -1.15 -4.50
C HIS A 19 0.52 0.10 -3.76
N LEU A 20 0.88 -0.07 -2.48
CA LEU A 20 1.49 0.97 -1.66
C LEU A 20 2.99 0.69 -1.60
N MET A 21 3.79 1.66 -2.01
CA MET A 21 5.25 1.55 -2.08
C MET A 21 5.88 2.80 -1.49
N ALA A 22 7.18 2.73 -1.19
CA ALA A 22 7.92 3.89 -0.69
C ALA A 22 9.39 3.78 -1.05
N ASP A 23 10.13 4.88 -0.91
CA ASP A 23 11.57 4.92 -1.17
C ASP A 23 12.35 4.02 -0.22
N THR A 24 11.89 3.90 1.03
CA THR A 24 12.51 3.02 2.04
C THR A 24 11.46 2.14 2.71
N LEU A 25 11.90 1.01 3.24
CA LEU A 25 11.01 0.12 3.99
C LEU A 25 10.46 0.79 5.24
N ALA A 26 11.25 1.62 5.91
CA ALA A 26 10.81 2.33 7.11
C ALA A 26 9.62 3.24 6.80
N GLU A 27 9.67 3.96 5.67
CA GLU A 27 8.57 4.83 5.23
C GLU A 27 7.33 4.01 4.86
N LEU A 28 7.53 2.90 4.17
CA LEU A 28 6.44 2.02 3.76
C LEU A 28 5.70 1.45 4.98
N HIS A 29 6.45 0.92 5.95
CA HIS A 29 5.86 0.36 7.17
C HIS A 29 5.17 1.44 8.02
N ALA A 30 5.74 2.63 8.08
CA ALA A 30 5.13 3.75 8.82
C ALA A 30 3.78 4.16 8.22
N MET A 31 3.69 4.24 6.89
CA MET A 31 2.45 4.57 6.22
C MET A 31 1.40 3.46 6.42
N ALA A 32 1.83 2.20 6.30
CA ALA A 32 0.93 1.06 6.53
C ALA A 32 0.34 1.09 7.95
N ALA A 33 1.17 1.42 8.94
CA ALA A 33 0.71 1.54 10.32
C ALA A 33 -0.33 2.65 10.48
N GLN A 34 -0.14 3.78 9.83
CA GLN A 34 -1.11 4.88 9.85
C GLN A 34 -2.45 4.48 9.22
N LEU A 35 -2.40 3.61 8.21
CA LEU A 35 -3.60 3.13 7.54
C LEU A 35 -4.26 1.95 8.28
N GLY A 36 -3.65 1.47 9.36
CA GLY A 36 -4.17 0.33 10.10
C GLY A 36 -3.92 -1.01 9.43
N ILE A 37 -2.98 -1.07 8.48
CA ILE A 37 -2.65 -2.31 7.78
C ILE A 37 -1.68 -3.13 8.62
N PRO A 38 -2.00 -4.41 8.92
CA PRO A 38 -1.12 -5.23 9.75
C PRO A 38 0.18 -5.60 9.03
N PRO A 39 1.30 -5.76 9.75
CA PRO A 39 2.59 -6.14 9.14
C PRO A 39 2.55 -7.43 8.33
N ARG A 40 1.67 -8.37 8.68
CA ARG A 40 1.53 -9.64 7.96
C ARG A 40 1.05 -9.46 6.51
N ALA A 41 0.50 -8.29 6.17
CA ALA A 41 0.06 -7.99 4.82
C ALA A 41 1.21 -7.53 3.91
N PHE A 42 2.40 -7.38 4.45
CA PHE A 42 3.58 -6.96 3.69
C PHE A 42 3.96 -8.01 2.64
N GLN A 43 4.21 -7.54 1.42
CA GLN A 43 4.63 -8.38 0.29
C GLN A 43 6.08 -8.04 -0.04
N ASN A 44 7.01 -8.92 0.32
CA ASN A 44 8.43 -8.73 0.00
C ASN A 44 8.78 -9.57 -1.23
N LYS A 45 8.50 -9.01 -2.40
CA LYS A 45 8.70 -9.71 -3.68
C LYS A 45 9.88 -9.14 -4.44
N ALA A 46 10.46 -9.97 -5.32
CA ALA A 46 11.58 -9.56 -6.16
C ALA A 46 11.22 -8.37 -7.07
N SER A 47 9.97 -8.25 -7.46
CA SER A 47 9.48 -7.13 -8.28
C SER A 47 9.33 -5.82 -7.51
N GLY A 48 9.45 -5.86 -6.18
CA GLY A 48 9.34 -4.69 -5.31
C GLY A 48 8.57 -4.99 -4.04
N ALA A 49 9.04 -4.44 -2.93
CA ALA A 49 8.37 -4.55 -1.65
C ALA A 49 7.15 -3.61 -1.62
N HIS A 50 6.00 -4.12 -1.20
CA HIS A 50 4.78 -3.32 -1.22
C HIS A 50 3.73 -3.89 -0.26
N TYR A 51 2.68 -3.11 -0.02
CA TYR A 51 1.43 -3.58 0.58
C TYR A 51 0.33 -3.47 -0.46
N ASP A 52 -0.59 -4.43 -0.49
CA ASP A 52 -1.81 -4.31 -1.27
C ASP A 52 -2.83 -3.51 -0.47
N VAL A 53 -3.39 -2.46 -1.08
CA VAL A 53 -4.37 -1.59 -0.44
C VAL A 53 -5.64 -1.50 -1.28
N THR A 54 -6.77 -1.42 -0.61
CA THR A 54 -8.05 -1.20 -1.31
C THR A 54 -8.11 0.23 -1.87
N ALA A 55 -9.05 0.48 -2.78
CA ALA A 55 -9.26 1.82 -3.31
C ALA A 55 -9.56 2.82 -2.19
N GLU A 56 -10.27 2.40 -1.15
CA GLU A 56 -10.56 3.25 0.00
C GLU A 56 -9.28 3.59 0.78
N LEU A 57 -8.44 2.60 1.07
CA LEU A 57 -7.16 2.83 1.75
C LEU A 57 -6.22 3.67 0.90
N ARG A 58 -6.26 3.49 -0.42
CA ARG A 58 -5.49 4.33 -1.35
C ARG A 58 -5.88 5.80 -1.20
N ALA A 59 -7.18 6.08 -1.16
CA ALA A 59 -7.67 7.44 -0.97
C ALA A 59 -7.21 8.03 0.36
N GLN A 60 -7.22 7.23 1.42
CA GLN A 60 -6.72 7.67 2.73
C GLN A 60 -5.23 7.97 2.69
N ALA A 61 -4.45 7.14 2.01
CA ALA A 61 -3.01 7.35 1.87
C ALA A 61 -2.70 8.66 1.14
N ILE A 62 -3.45 8.98 0.09
CA ILE A 62 -3.29 10.23 -0.65
C ILE A 62 -3.62 11.44 0.22
N ALA A 63 -4.58 11.32 1.13
CA ALA A 63 -5.01 12.39 2.01
C ALA A 63 -4.02 12.66 3.16
N LEU A 64 -3.12 11.76 3.45
CA LEU A 64 -2.11 11.94 4.49
C LEU A 64 -0.91 12.84 3.99
#